data_c5447549df22d96d46e9943bf441521d
#
_entry.id   c5447549df22d96d46e9943bf441521d
#
_cell.length_a   1.000
_cell.length_b   1.000
_cell.length_c   1.000
_cell.angle_alpha   90.00
_cell.angle_beta   90.00
_cell.angle_gamma   90.00
#
_symmetry.space_group_name_H-M   'P 1'
#
loop_
_entity.id
_entity.type
_entity.pdbx_description
1 polymer ?
#
loop_
_entity_poly.entity_id
_entity_poly.type
_entity_poly.pdbx_seq_one_letter_code
_entity_poly.pdbx_strand_id
1 'polypeptide(L)'
;MELLHLRYFVAVAQELNFSVAARKLHMAASPLSRRIKDLEKELGHRLFDRSTHHVTLTSAGSALLPIARGVLEQIDSIRWKLDETARPQRTTLLLGVPSGVHPDLRERIDELAERVHDRFEIKRWPGGTDRLVDAVCDGRLALTLARLPAGGDHALEMLPVMSERLGAVVPRERFAGRTSVALAELTDLAYVVSPTAVTAAYFRGLDQQLSELGIRKRIEINSANFDGVSEIVASGLAFSISMLDSRSPVQNHHLENVTVLPFSDFHPRLETGLIWRRDRSQGGDLEEVVAEIREVFADPLHT
;
A
#
# COMPACT_ATOMS: atom_id res chain seq x y z
N MET A 1 -23.64 -8.71 -16.49
CA MET A 1 -22.79 -8.43 -15.31
C MET A 1 -23.08 -7.02 -14.83
N GLU A 2 -23.37 -6.84 -13.55
CA GLU A 2 -23.66 -5.54 -12.94
C GLU A 2 -22.47 -5.15 -12.02
N LEU A 3 -22.27 -3.86 -11.85
CA LEU A 3 -21.23 -3.32 -10.94
C LEU A 3 -21.34 -3.85 -9.52
N LEU A 4 -22.57 -4.07 -9.07
CA LEU A 4 -22.85 -4.61 -7.76
C LEU A 4 -22.30 -6.03 -7.60
N HIS A 5 -22.29 -6.83 -8.66
CA HIS A 5 -21.66 -8.15 -8.67
C HIS A 5 -20.13 -8.06 -8.47
N LEU A 6 -19.47 -7.07 -9.08
CA LEU A 6 -18.04 -6.86 -8.87
C LEU A 6 -17.73 -6.38 -7.45
N ARG A 7 -18.55 -5.49 -6.86
CA ARG A 7 -18.42 -5.08 -5.45
C ARG A 7 -18.54 -6.27 -4.50
N TYR A 8 -19.52 -7.12 -4.72
CA TYR A 8 -19.71 -8.33 -3.92
C TYR A 8 -18.53 -9.30 -4.06
N PHE A 9 -18.05 -9.50 -5.29
CA PHE A 9 -16.91 -10.35 -5.56
C PHE A 9 -15.64 -9.84 -4.84
N VAL A 10 -15.33 -8.54 -4.97
CA VAL A 10 -14.16 -7.93 -4.31
C VAL A 10 -14.26 -8.03 -2.80
N ALA A 11 -15.43 -7.80 -2.20
CA ALA A 11 -15.64 -7.93 -0.77
C ALA A 11 -15.40 -9.35 -0.27
N VAL A 12 -15.91 -10.37 -0.98
CA VAL A 12 -15.68 -11.79 -0.61
C VAL A 12 -14.21 -12.16 -0.82
N ALA A 13 -13.57 -11.67 -1.87
CA ALA A 13 -12.15 -11.93 -2.17
C ALA A 13 -11.20 -11.32 -1.12
N GLN A 14 -11.57 -10.20 -0.51
CA GLN A 14 -10.81 -9.57 0.57
C GLN A 14 -10.92 -10.33 1.89
N GLU A 15 -12.10 -10.82 2.20
CA GLU A 15 -12.38 -11.45 3.50
C GLU A 15 -12.18 -12.98 3.47
N LEU A 16 -12.16 -13.60 2.30
CA LEU A 16 -12.16 -15.06 2.11
C LEU A 16 -13.20 -15.76 2.98
N ASN A 17 -14.27 -15.01 3.33
CA ASN A 17 -15.35 -15.46 4.20
C ASN A 17 -16.66 -14.74 3.83
N PHE A 18 -17.64 -15.50 3.35
CA PHE A 18 -18.95 -14.97 2.93
C PHE A 18 -19.72 -14.28 4.06
N SER A 19 -19.65 -14.79 5.29
CA SER A 19 -20.37 -14.22 6.43
C SER A 19 -19.76 -12.89 6.87
N VAL A 20 -18.44 -12.77 6.86
CA VAL A 20 -17.72 -11.54 7.19
C VAL A 20 -17.97 -10.50 6.10
N ALA A 21 -17.82 -10.88 4.82
CA ALA A 21 -18.08 -9.99 3.69
C ALA A 21 -19.53 -9.46 3.69
N ALA A 22 -20.50 -10.34 3.96
CA ALA A 22 -21.92 -9.97 4.03
C ALA A 22 -22.19 -8.93 5.13
N ARG A 23 -21.59 -9.10 6.32
CA ARG A 23 -21.70 -8.10 7.40
C ARG A 23 -21.15 -6.73 6.98
N LYS A 24 -19.98 -6.69 6.33
CA LYS A 24 -19.39 -5.44 5.81
C LYS A 24 -20.26 -4.77 4.74
N LEU A 25 -21.00 -5.58 3.98
CA LEU A 25 -21.94 -5.11 2.96
C LEU A 25 -23.33 -4.82 3.50
N HIS A 26 -23.56 -4.94 4.81
CA HIS A 26 -24.85 -4.78 5.48
C HIS A 26 -25.95 -5.66 4.88
N MET A 27 -25.64 -6.91 4.56
CA MET A 27 -26.58 -7.89 3.98
C MET A 27 -26.41 -9.27 4.59
N ALA A 28 -27.35 -10.17 4.29
CA ALA A 28 -27.25 -11.58 4.73
C ALA A 28 -26.31 -12.39 3.81
N ALA A 29 -25.68 -13.44 4.36
CA ALA A 29 -24.71 -14.27 3.62
C ALA A 29 -25.34 -15.06 2.46
N SER A 30 -26.60 -15.51 2.61
CA SER A 30 -27.30 -16.30 1.58
C SER A 30 -27.56 -15.48 0.28
N PRO A 31 -28.10 -14.26 0.31
CA PRO A 31 -28.19 -13.39 -0.87
C PRO A 31 -26.81 -13.10 -1.50
N LEU A 32 -25.78 -12.80 -0.71
CA LEU A 32 -24.43 -12.57 -1.21
C LEU A 32 -23.90 -13.79 -1.99
N SER A 33 -24.05 -14.97 -1.40
CA SER A 33 -23.63 -16.23 -2.04
C SER A 33 -24.36 -16.49 -3.36
N ARG A 34 -25.66 -16.14 -3.43
CA ARG A 34 -26.45 -16.27 -4.65
C ARG A 34 -25.94 -15.30 -5.75
N ARG A 35 -25.71 -14.04 -5.40
CA ARG A 35 -25.17 -13.04 -6.36
C ARG A 35 -23.80 -13.43 -6.91
N ILE A 36 -22.94 -14.01 -6.08
CA ILE A 36 -21.64 -14.52 -6.56
C ILE A 36 -21.85 -15.71 -7.52
N LYS A 37 -22.76 -16.64 -7.22
CA LYS A 37 -23.09 -17.75 -8.14
C LYS A 37 -23.65 -17.25 -9.48
N ASP A 38 -24.49 -16.21 -9.44
CA ASP A 38 -25.03 -15.59 -10.66
C ASP A 38 -23.89 -14.99 -11.51
N LEU A 39 -22.91 -14.32 -10.88
CA LEU A 39 -21.71 -13.81 -11.55
C LEU A 39 -20.86 -14.95 -12.13
N GLU A 40 -20.59 -16.00 -11.36
CA GLU A 40 -19.85 -17.20 -11.82
C GLU A 40 -20.53 -17.86 -13.03
N LYS A 41 -21.85 -17.96 -13.01
CA LYS A 41 -22.64 -18.49 -14.11
C LYS A 41 -22.56 -17.62 -15.37
N GLU A 42 -22.62 -16.31 -15.20
CA GLU A 42 -22.53 -15.35 -16.33
C GLU A 42 -21.13 -15.36 -16.98
N LEU A 43 -20.07 -15.46 -16.15
CA LEU A 43 -18.69 -15.51 -16.64
C LEU A 43 -18.27 -16.91 -17.13
N GLY A 44 -19.05 -17.94 -16.83
CA GLY A 44 -18.73 -19.32 -17.19
C GLY A 44 -17.60 -19.95 -16.38
N HIS A 45 -17.14 -19.26 -15.32
CA HIS A 45 -16.02 -19.70 -14.49
C HIS A 45 -16.36 -19.59 -12.99
N ARG A 46 -15.92 -20.60 -12.23
CA ARG A 46 -15.95 -20.48 -10.76
C ARG A 46 -14.86 -19.50 -10.31
N LEU A 47 -15.20 -18.58 -9.44
CA LEU A 47 -14.29 -17.57 -8.91
C LEU A 47 -13.76 -17.94 -7.53
N PHE A 48 -14.53 -18.76 -6.80
CA PHE A 48 -14.16 -19.25 -5.47
C PHE A 48 -14.24 -20.77 -5.40
N ASP A 49 -13.23 -21.37 -4.80
CA ASP A 49 -13.30 -22.72 -4.27
C ASP A 49 -13.87 -22.67 -2.85
N ARG A 50 -14.91 -23.48 -2.64
CA ARG A 50 -15.68 -23.50 -1.37
C ARG A 50 -15.58 -24.90 -0.78
N SER A 51 -14.88 -25.03 0.32
CA SER A 51 -14.95 -26.19 1.19
C SER A 51 -15.79 -25.87 2.43
N THR A 52 -16.08 -26.88 3.24
CA THR A 52 -16.82 -26.69 4.51
C THR A 52 -16.11 -25.78 5.50
N HIS A 53 -14.81 -25.55 5.34
CA HIS A 53 -13.99 -24.78 6.29
C HIS A 53 -13.24 -23.60 5.66
N HIS A 54 -13.07 -23.55 4.33
CA HIS A 54 -12.26 -22.53 3.68
C HIS A 54 -12.88 -22.04 2.39
N VAL A 55 -12.72 -20.74 2.14
CA VAL A 55 -13.01 -20.07 0.86
C VAL A 55 -11.70 -19.54 0.31
N THR A 56 -11.35 -19.94 -0.90
CA THR A 56 -10.14 -19.46 -1.60
C THR A 56 -10.51 -18.99 -3.00
N LEU A 57 -9.69 -18.13 -3.60
CA LEU A 57 -9.85 -17.74 -4.99
C LEU A 57 -9.37 -18.87 -5.90
N THR A 58 -10.13 -19.11 -6.97
CA THR A 58 -9.63 -19.90 -8.11
C THR A 58 -8.63 -19.08 -8.93
N SER A 59 -7.96 -19.71 -9.91
CA SER A 59 -7.13 -18.97 -10.89
C SER A 59 -7.95 -17.91 -11.65
N ALA A 60 -9.21 -18.21 -12.00
CA ALA A 60 -10.12 -17.24 -12.62
C ALA A 60 -10.49 -16.10 -11.64
N GLY A 61 -10.73 -16.39 -10.36
CA GLY A 61 -10.97 -15.39 -9.35
C GLY A 61 -9.75 -14.49 -9.11
N SER A 62 -8.55 -15.07 -9.07
CA SER A 62 -7.28 -14.33 -8.94
C SER A 62 -7.04 -13.41 -10.13
N ALA A 63 -7.37 -13.84 -11.34
CA ALA A 63 -7.26 -13.01 -12.56
C ALA A 63 -8.32 -11.88 -12.58
N LEU A 64 -9.56 -12.16 -12.13
CA LEU A 64 -10.63 -11.17 -12.11
C LEU A 64 -10.43 -10.09 -11.04
N LEU A 65 -9.81 -10.41 -9.92
CA LEU A 65 -9.71 -9.49 -8.77
C LEU A 65 -9.06 -8.14 -9.12
N PRO A 66 -7.90 -8.06 -9.78
CA PRO A 66 -7.32 -6.78 -10.17
C PRO A 66 -8.21 -6.02 -11.17
N ILE A 67 -8.84 -6.72 -12.11
CA ILE A 67 -9.74 -6.11 -13.09
C ILE A 67 -10.98 -5.51 -12.40
N ALA A 68 -11.63 -6.27 -11.52
CA ALA A 68 -12.81 -5.82 -10.80
C ALA A 68 -12.53 -4.58 -9.93
N ARG A 69 -11.39 -4.55 -9.25
CA ARG A 69 -10.94 -3.39 -8.49
C ARG A 69 -10.73 -2.17 -9.37
N GLY A 70 -10.04 -2.31 -10.50
CA GLY A 70 -9.82 -1.22 -11.44
C GLY A 70 -11.13 -0.63 -11.99
N VAL A 71 -12.11 -1.46 -12.33
CA VAL A 71 -13.44 -1.01 -12.79
C VAL A 71 -14.16 -0.23 -11.67
N LEU A 72 -14.14 -0.71 -10.44
CA LEU A 72 -14.79 -0.02 -9.31
C LEU A 72 -14.13 1.33 -9.02
N GLU A 73 -12.81 1.40 -9.05
CA GLU A 73 -12.05 2.64 -8.89
C GLU A 73 -12.39 3.65 -10.00
N GLN A 74 -12.53 3.21 -11.26
CA GLN A 74 -12.96 4.08 -12.36
C GLN A 74 -14.35 4.68 -12.13
N ILE A 75 -15.28 3.90 -11.60
CA ILE A 75 -16.64 4.37 -11.32
C ILE A 75 -16.67 5.35 -10.15
N ASP A 76 -15.93 5.05 -9.09
CA ASP A 76 -15.81 5.97 -7.96
C ASP A 76 -15.18 7.31 -8.41
N SER A 77 -14.35 7.31 -9.48
CA SER A 77 -13.80 8.53 -10.09
C SER A 77 -14.82 9.36 -10.88
N ILE A 78 -15.94 8.78 -11.32
CA ILE A 78 -16.94 9.51 -12.14
C ILE A 78 -17.60 10.65 -11.36
N ARG A 79 -18.07 10.39 -10.13
CA ARG A 79 -18.68 11.42 -9.27
C ARG A 79 -17.73 12.61 -9.12
N TRP A 80 -16.49 12.30 -8.88
CA TRP A 80 -15.47 13.30 -8.67
C TRP A 80 -15.21 14.14 -9.94
N LYS A 81 -15.11 13.51 -11.13
CA LYS A 81 -14.98 14.23 -12.41
C LYS A 81 -16.18 15.12 -12.73
N LEU A 82 -17.37 14.71 -12.31
CA LEU A 82 -18.59 15.51 -12.50
C LEU A 82 -18.64 16.69 -11.53
N ASP A 83 -18.21 16.52 -10.28
CA ASP A 83 -18.12 17.60 -9.29
C ASP A 83 -17.07 18.66 -9.70
N GLU A 84 -16.01 18.25 -10.40
CA GLU A 84 -14.99 19.13 -10.97
C GLU A 84 -15.59 20.10 -12.03
N THR A 85 -16.52 19.62 -12.85
CA THR A 85 -17.18 20.45 -13.87
C THR A 85 -18.17 21.47 -13.31
N ALA A 86 -18.57 21.31 -12.05
CA ALA A 86 -19.61 22.14 -11.42
C ALA A 86 -19.06 23.35 -10.61
N ARG A 87 -17.74 23.49 -10.43
CA ARG A 87 -17.11 24.59 -9.66
C ARG A 87 -16.18 25.46 -10.53
N PRO A 88 -16.53 26.72 -10.81
CA PRO A 88 -15.85 27.51 -11.85
C PRO A 88 -14.52 28.19 -11.46
N GLN A 89 -13.84 27.90 -10.35
CA GLN A 89 -12.70 28.73 -9.94
C GLN A 89 -11.39 28.04 -9.50
N ARG A 90 -11.36 26.73 -9.26
CA ARG A 90 -10.10 26.05 -8.87
C ARG A 90 -9.93 24.76 -9.64
N THR A 91 -8.74 24.54 -10.21
CA THR A 91 -8.40 23.24 -10.83
C THR A 91 -8.19 22.19 -9.74
N THR A 92 -8.96 21.12 -9.76
CA THR A 92 -8.74 20.04 -8.80
C THR A 92 -7.65 19.10 -9.27
N LEU A 93 -6.66 18.87 -8.40
CA LEU A 93 -5.56 17.96 -8.61
C LEU A 93 -5.73 16.72 -7.74
N LEU A 94 -5.72 15.54 -8.36
CA LEU A 94 -5.71 14.27 -7.64
C LEU A 94 -4.29 13.88 -7.28
N LEU A 95 -4.04 13.78 -5.96
CA LEU A 95 -2.81 13.26 -5.40
C LEU A 95 -3.02 11.83 -4.94
N GLY A 96 -2.33 10.88 -5.57
CA GLY A 96 -2.27 9.49 -5.10
C GLY A 96 -1.54 9.39 -3.77
N VAL A 97 -2.13 8.68 -2.80
CA VAL A 97 -1.56 8.51 -1.46
C VAL A 97 -1.56 7.03 -1.09
N PRO A 98 -0.38 6.40 -0.94
CA PRO A 98 -0.29 5.02 -0.46
C PRO A 98 -0.73 4.92 1.00
N SER A 99 -1.07 3.71 1.45
CA SER A 99 -1.36 3.46 2.85
C SER A 99 -0.11 3.69 3.72
N GLY A 100 -0.32 4.10 4.96
CA GLY A 100 0.76 4.22 5.94
C GLY A 100 1.75 5.37 5.69
N VAL A 101 1.28 6.50 5.15
CA VAL A 101 2.10 7.72 5.03
C VAL A 101 2.36 8.32 6.41
N HIS A 102 3.63 8.64 6.68
CA HIS A 102 4.08 9.23 7.93
C HIS A 102 3.35 10.56 8.22
N PRO A 103 3.04 10.90 9.50
CA PRO A 103 2.38 12.16 9.85
C PRO A 103 3.09 13.40 9.33
N ASP A 104 4.40 13.50 9.50
CA ASP A 104 5.20 14.67 9.04
C ASP A 104 5.10 14.87 7.52
N LEU A 105 5.04 13.78 6.74
CA LEU A 105 4.83 13.87 5.31
C LEU A 105 3.40 14.31 4.97
N ARG A 106 2.41 13.95 5.79
CA ARG A 106 1.03 14.45 5.63
C ARG A 106 0.96 15.95 5.88
N GLU A 107 1.65 16.45 6.92
CA GLU A 107 1.73 17.88 7.24
C GLU A 107 2.40 18.67 6.10
N ARG A 108 3.47 18.15 5.50
CA ARG A 108 4.10 18.78 4.33
C ARG A 108 3.18 18.82 3.11
N ILE A 109 2.34 17.79 2.92
CA ILE A 109 1.33 17.80 1.85
C ILE A 109 0.21 18.80 2.16
N ASP A 110 -0.17 18.98 3.41
CA ASP A 110 -1.13 20.01 3.80
C ASP A 110 -0.54 21.41 3.57
N GLU A 111 0.73 21.64 3.90
CA GLU A 111 1.46 22.86 3.57
C GLU A 111 1.46 23.13 2.05
N LEU A 112 1.77 22.12 1.23
CA LEU A 112 1.69 22.25 -0.22
C LEU A 112 0.29 22.64 -0.69
N ALA A 113 -0.74 21.98 -0.14
CA ALA A 113 -2.13 22.26 -0.51
C ALA A 113 -2.53 23.71 -0.17
N GLU A 114 -2.09 24.23 0.96
CA GLU A 114 -2.31 25.63 1.36
C GLU A 114 -1.57 26.62 0.43
N ARG A 115 -0.33 26.33 0.02
CA ARG A 115 0.43 27.21 -0.87
C ARG A 115 -0.21 27.35 -2.25
N VAL A 116 -0.83 26.30 -2.76
CA VAL A 116 -1.46 26.30 -4.09
C VAL A 116 -2.96 26.53 -4.06
N HIS A 117 -3.56 26.78 -2.89
CA HIS A 117 -5.01 26.77 -2.67
C HIS A 117 -5.78 27.81 -3.50
N ASP A 118 -5.16 28.92 -3.90
CA ASP A 118 -5.82 29.96 -4.70
C ASP A 118 -6.20 29.48 -6.10
N ARG A 119 -5.41 28.59 -6.69
CA ARG A 119 -5.58 28.09 -8.06
C ARG A 119 -5.93 26.62 -8.13
N PHE A 120 -5.51 25.84 -7.15
CA PHE A 120 -5.65 24.38 -7.15
C PHE A 120 -6.31 23.88 -5.86
N GLU A 121 -7.13 22.82 -5.99
CA GLU A 121 -7.67 22.04 -4.88
C GLU A 121 -7.02 20.65 -4.92
N ILE A 122 -6.14 20.33 -3.96
CA ILE A 122 -5.52 18.99 -3.88
C ILE A 122 -6.46 18.02 -3.17
N LYS A 123 -6.90 16.98 -3.89
CA LYS A 123 -7.70 15.87 -3.33
C LYS A 123 -6.87 14.58 -3.27
N ARG A 124 -6.89 13.92 -2.12
CA ARG A 124 -6.13 12.69 -1.89
C ARG A 124 -6.89 11.48 -2.40
N TRP A 125 -6.18 10.62 -3.15
CA TRP A 125 -6.70 9.37 -3.69
C TRP A 125 -5.91 8.17 -3.12
N PRO A 126 -6.53 7.28 -2.32
CA PRO A 126 -5.82 6.16 -1.72
C PRO A 126 -5.59 5.03 -2.72
N GLY A 127 -4.44 4.34 -2.59
CA GLY A 127 -4.14 3.18 -3.44
C GLY A 127 -2.80 2.52 -3.10
N GLY A 128 -2.50 1.42 -3.76
CA GLY A 128 -1.17 0.80 -3.73
C GLY A 128 -0.22 1.50 -4.70
N THR A 129 1.08 1.54 -4.39
CA THR A 129 2.11 2.26 -5.16
C THR A 129 2.02 1.99 -6.66
N ASP A 130 2.04 0.74 -7.09
CA ASP A 130 2.07 0.39 -8.52
C ASP A 130 0.85 0.95 -9.27
N ARG A 131 -0.35 0.80 -8.68
CA ARG A 131 -1.60 1.33 -9.26
C ARG A 131 -1.67 2.85 -9.30
N LEU A 132 -1.11 3.50 -8.28
CA LEU A 132 -1.05 4.95 -8.22
C LEU A 132 -0.10 5.50 -9.28
N VAL A 133 1.04 4.84 -9.50
CA VAL A 133 1.98 5.19 -10.58
C VAL A 133 1.35 4.97 -11.94
N ASP A 134 0.68 3.83 -12.17
CA ASP A 134 -0.07 3.59 -13.42
C ASP A 134 -1.14 4.67 -13.66
N ALA A 135 -1.84 5.09 -12.60
CA ALA A 135 -2.85 6.15 -12.70
C ALA A 135 -2.26 7.54 -13.04
N VAL A 136 -1.00 7.81 -12.66
CA VAL A 136 -0.27 9.00 -13.12
C VAL A 136 0.12 8.86 -14.59
N CYS A 137 0.62 7.69 -15.01
CA CYS A 137 0.93 7.41 -16.42
C CYS A 137 -0.28 7.62 -17.32
N ASP A 138 -1.45 7.12 -16.90
CA ASP A 138 -2.71 7.22 -17.65
C ASP A 138 -3.38 8.62 -17.55
N GLY A 139 -2.80 9.54 -16.78
CA GLY A 139 -3.37 10.88 -16.55
C GLY A 139 -4.61 10.92 -15.65
N ARG A 140 -4.96 9.83 -14.98
CA ARG A 140 -6.06 9.76 -14.01
C ARG A 140 -5.72 10.47 -12.70
N LEU A 141 -4.44 10.50 -12.33
CA LEU A 141 -3.91 11.29 -11.23
C LEU A 141 -2.96 12.37 -11.76
N ALA A 142 -2.94 13.50 -11.08
CA ALA A 142 -2.00 14.57 -11.38
C ALA A 142 -0.57 14.19 -10.93
N LEU A 143 -0.47 13.67 -9.72
CA LEU A 143 0.77 13.26 -9.06
C LEU A 143 0.46 12.18 -8.03
N THR A 144 1.49 11.47 -7.58
CA THR A 144 1.35 10.47 -6.51
C THR A 144 2.55 10.42 -5.59
N LEU A 145 2.31 10.13 -4.32
CA LEU A 145 3.32 9.55 -3.45
C LEU A 145 3.53 8.08 -3.83
N ALA A 146 4.76 7.63 -3.82
CA ALA A 146 5.12 6.24 -4.10
C ALA A 146 6.28 5.78 -3.23
N ARG A 147 6.25 4.52 -2.81
CA ARG A 147 7.41 3.88 -2.17
C ARG A 147 8.43 3.53 -3.24
N LEU A 148 9.69 3.93 -3.04
CA LEU A 148 10.76 3.76 -4.00
C LEU A 148 11.58 2.48 -3.74
N PRO A 149 12.12 1.83 -4.78
CA PRO A 149 11.96 2.17 -6.19
C PRO A 149 10.54 1.89 -6.67
N ALA A 150 9.98 2.81 -7.43
CA ALA A 150 8.70 2.62 -8.11
C ALA A 150 8.95 2.30 -9.58
N GLY A 151 8.15 1.42 -10.15
CA GLY A 151 8.12 1.20 -11.59
C GLY A 151 7.66 2.47 -12.30
N GLY A 152 8.14 2.70 -13.53
CA GLY A 152 7.70 3.85 -14.32
C GLY A 152 8.49 3.97 -15.61
N ASP A 153 7.89 4.61 -16.61
CA ASP A 153 8.50 4.92 -17.89
C ASP A 153 9.39 6.18 -17.76
N HIS A 154 10.27 6.41 -18.73
CA HIS A 154 11.11 7.60 -18.86
C HIS A 154 10.32 8.93 -18.93
N ALA A 155 9.01 8.85 -19.12
CA ALA A 155 8.09 9.99 -19.11
C ALA A 155 7.78 10.55 -17.70
N LEU A 156 8.15 9.84 -16.62
CA LEU A 156 7.93 10.27 -15.24
C LEU A 156 9.11 11.07 -14.69
N GLU A 157 8.80 12.05 -13.86
CA GLU A 157 9.73 12.70 -12.94
C GLU A 157 9.44 12.26 -11.52
N MET A 158 10.49 12.19 -10.71
CA MET A 158 10.42 11.73 -9.34
C MET A 158 11.27 12.62 -8.44
N LEU A 159 10.70 13.04 -7.31
CA LEU A 159 11.39 13.76 -6.26
C LEU A 159 11.31 12.95 -4.96
N PRO A 160 12.45 12.50 -4.39
CA PRO A 160 12.44 11.92 -3.05
C PRO A 160 11.99 12.96 -2.01
N VAL A 161 11.03 12.60 -1.16
CA VAL A 161 10.44 13.53 -0.18
C VAL A 161 10.57 13.04 1.26
N MET A 162 10.82 11.74 1.46
CA MET A 162 10.98 11.17 2.79
C MET A 162 11.82 9.89 2.76
N SER A 163 12.64 9.71 3.79
CA SER A 163 13.47 8.54 4.04
C SER A 163 13.24 8.04 5.46
N GLU A 164 12.60 6.87 5.61
CA GLU A 164 12.28 6.24 6.89
C GLU A 164 13.27 5.13 7.21
N ARG A 165 13.86 5.13 8.41
CA ARG A 165 14.75 4.04 8.88
C ARG A 165 13.93 2.83 9.25
N LEU A 166 14.46 1.64 8.90
CA LEU A 166 13.87 0.37 9.24
C LEU A 166 14.70 -0.37 10.28
N GLY A 167 14.02 -1.17 11.12
CA GLY A 167 14.63 -2.03 12.13
C GLY A 167 14.02 -3.42 12.13
N ALA A 168 14.67 -4.33 12.86
CA ALA A 168 14.18 -5.67 13.09
C ALA A 168 13.09 -5.69 14.14
N VAL A 169 11.94 -6.30 13.81
CA VAL A 169 10.93 -6.71 14.78
C VAL A 169 11.32 -8.08 15.31
N VAL A 170 11.62 -8.16 16.59
CA VAL A 170 12.18 -9.37 17.23
C VAL A 170 11.42 -9.73 18.51
N PRO A 171 11.48 -11.00 18.96
CA PRO A 171 10.90 -11.40 20.24
C PRO A 171 11.54 -10.62 21.39
N ARG A 172 10.73 -9.92 22.19
CA ARG A 172 11.20 -9.07 23.28
C ARG A 172 12.02 -9.84 24.32
N GLU A 173 11.58 -11.03 24.67
CA GLU A 173 12.25 -11.84 25.69
C GLU A 173 13.67 -12.22 25.27
N ARG A 174 13.86 -12.69 24.03
CA ARG A 174 15.17 -13.09 23.49
C ARG A 174 16.16 -11.92 23.39
N PHE A 175 15.65 -10.71 23.10
CA PHE A 175 16.48 -9.52 22.90
C PHE A 175 16.29 -8.48 24.04
N ALA A 176 15.91 -8.93 25.23
CA ALA A 176 15.70 -8.05 26.37
C ALA A 176 16.96 -7.22 26.72
N GLY A 177 16.79 -5.93 26.94
CA GLY A 177 17.87 -5.00 27.27
C GLY A 177 18.80 -4.63 26.10
N ARG A 178 18.55 -5.12 24.90
CA ARG A 178 19.33 -4.76 23.69
C ARG A 178 18.83 -3.42 23.12
N THR A 179 19.77 -2.64 22.61
CA THR A 179 19.48 -1.35 21.92
C THR A 179 19.67 -1.47 20.39
N SER A 180 20.23 -2.57 19.92
CA SER A 180 20.40 -2.88 18.50
C SER A 180 20.58 -4.39 18.31
N VAL A 181 20.49 -4.85 17.07
CA VAL A 181 20.70 -6.24 16.68
C VAL A 181 21.52 -6.30 15.39
N ALA A 182 22.50 -7.23 15.33
CA ALA A 182 23.19 -7.52 14.07
C ALA A 182 22.37 -8.49 13.23
N LEU A 183 22.38 -8.33 11.91
CA LEU A 183 21.65 -9.21 10.99
C LEU A 183 22.11 -10.68 11.13
N ALA A 184 23.41 -10.89 11.40
CA ALA A 184 23.98 -12.20 11.64
C ALA A 184 23.35 -12.95 12.82
N GLU A 185 22.84 -12.23 13.83
CA GLU A 185 22.16 -12.81 15.01
C GLU A 185 20.75 -13.32 14.70
N LEU A 186 20.22 -12.99 13.50
CA LEU A 186 18.87 -13.38 13.04
C LEU A 186 18.88 -14.54 12.03
N THR A 187 20.04 -15.08 11.68
CA THR A 187 20.18 -16.13 10.64
C THR A 187 19.51 -17.45 10.99
N ASP A 188 19.27 -17.72 12.25
CA ASP A 188 18.52 -18.89 12.75
C ASP A 188 17.00 -18.68 12.69
N LEU A 189 16.53 -17.44 12.64
CA LEU A 189 15.11 -17.06 12.53
C LEU A 189 14.65 -17.02 11.06
N ALA A 190 13.34 -17.22 10.87
CA ALA A 190 12.74 -17.02 9.56
C ALA A 190 12.34 -15.54 9.37
N TYR A 191 12.60 -14.99 8.20
CA TYR A 191 12.05 -13.68 7.84
C TYR A 191 10.58 -13.80 7.43
N VAL A 192 9.71 -13.04 8.06
CA VAL A 192 8.30 -13.00 7.70
C VAL A 192 8.11 -12.07 6.50
N VAL A 193 7.72 -12.67 5.38
CA VAL A 193 7.49 -11.96 4.12
C VAL A 193 6.04 -11.46 4.08
N SER A 194 5.88 -10.17 3.85
CA SER A 194 4.54 -9.59 3.61
C SER A 194 3.91 -10.16 2.33
N PRO A 195 2.58 -10.30 2.27
CA PRO A 195 1.90 -10.85 1.11
C PRO A 195 2.27 -10.10 -0.18
N THR A 196 2.57 -10.83 -1.24
CA THR A 196 2.98 -10.29 -2.55
C THR A 196 1.96 -9.32 -3.18
N ALA A 197 0.70 -9.41 -2.81
CA ALA A 197 -0.35 -8.51 -3.27
C ALA A 197 -0.24 -7.07 -2.74
N VAL A 198 0.56 -6.85 -1.69
CA VAL A 198 0.78 -5.53 -1.04
C VAL A 198 2.21 -5.05 -1.26
N THR A 199 3.09 -5.90 -1.81
CA THR A 199 4.52 -5.64 -1.89
C THR A 199 4.90 -4.77 -3.07
N ALA A 200 5.17 -3.50 -2.81
CA ALA A 200 5.91 -2.63 -3.74
C ALA A 200 7.29 -3.24 -4.08
N ALA A 201 7.88 -2.83 -5.20
CA ALA A 201 9.20 -3.27 -5.66
C ALA A 201 10.29 -3.18 -4.58
N TYR A 202 10.17 -2.21 -3.67
CA TYR A 202 11.04 -2.03 -2.52
C TYR A 202 11.18 -3.31 -1.66
N PHE A 203 10.07 -3.93 -1.24
CA PHE A 203 10.13 -5.10 -0.36
C PHE A 203 10.69 -6.34 -1.07
N ARG A 204 10.50 -6.46 -2.38
CA ARG A 204 11.17 -7.50 -3.18
C ARG A 204 12.69 -7.30 -3.19
N GLY A 205 13.16 -6.07 -3.35
CA GLY A 205 14.58 -5.72 -3.28
C GLY A 205 15.16 -5.98 -1.89
N LEU A 206 14.43 -5.63 -0.84
CA LEU A 206 14.83 -5.90 0.54
C LEU A 206 14.94 -7.41 0.82
N ASP A 207 13.98 -8.21 0.37
CA ASP A 207 14.02 -9.68 0.52
C ASP A 207 15.21 -10.30 -0.20
N GLN A 208 15.53 -9.80 -1.38
CA GLN A 208 16.74 -10.22 -2.11
C GLN A 208 18.01 -9.88 -1.33
N GLN A 209 18.15 -8.64 -0.83
CA GLN A 209 19.30 -8.23 -0.02
C GLN A 209 19.45 -9.11 1.24
N LEU A 210 18.36 -9.39 1.94
CA LEU A 210 18.37 -10.28 3.10
C LEU A 210 18.85 -11.68 2.73
N SER A 211 18.45 -12.21 1.57
CA SER A 211 18.89 -13.51 1.06
C SER A 211 20.40 -13.53 0.79
N GLU A 212 20.92 -12.48 0.16
CA GLU A 212 22.35 -12.31 -0.12
C GLU A 212 23.19 -12.21 1.17
N LEU A 213 22.63 -11.59 2.22
CA LEU A 213 23.22 -11.46 3.55
C LEU A 213 23.02 -12.70 4.47
N GLY A 214 22.51 -13.79 3.92
CA GLY A 214 22.44 -15.09 4.62
C GLY A 214 21.11 -15.41 5.30
N ILE A 215 20.12 -14.52 5.27
CA ILE A 215 18.77 -14.80 5.75
C ILE A 215 18.02 -15.61 4.68
N ARG A 216 17.96 -16.92 4.86
CA ARG A 216 17.41 -17.85 3.85
C ARG A 216 16.04 -18.41 4.19
N LYS A 217 15.69 -18.46 5.48
CA LYS A 217 14.39 -19.00 5.92
C LYS A 217 13.30 -17.96 5.74
N ARG A 218 12.13 -18.36 5.20
CA ARG A 218 10.99 -17.49 4.95
C ARG A 218 9.72 -18.09 5.55
N ILE A 219 8.86 -17.21 6.05
CA ILE A 219 7.48 -17.54 6.37
C ILE A 219 6.62 -16.58 5.55
N GLU A 220 5.85 -17.12 4.61
CA GLU A 220 4.89 -16.35 3.82
C GLU A 220 3.55 -16.33 4.54
N ILE A 221 2.99 -15.15 4.73
CA ILE A 221 1.67 -14.96 5.34
C ILE A 221 0.67 -14.60 4.24
N ASN A 222 -0.36 -15.39 4.10
CA ASN A 222 -1.45 -15.14 3.13
C ASN A 222 -2.52 -14.16 3.65
N SER A 223 -2.25 -13.44 4.75
CA SER A 223 -3.18 -12.49 5.36
C SER A 223 -2.79 -11.05 5.03
N ALA A 224 -3.78 -10.24 4.67
CA ALA A 224 -3.60 -8.79 4.54
C ALA A 224 -3.43 -8.07 5.90
N ASN A 225 -3.59 -8.78 7.01
CA ASN A 225 -3.49 -8.23 8.35
C ASN A 225 -2.09 -8.46 8.92
N PHE A 226 -1.45 -7.37 9.32
CA PHE A 226 -0.14 -7.39 10.00
C PHE A 226 -0.19 -8.01 11.41
N ASP A 227 -1.38 -8.20 12.00
CA ASP A 227 -1.54 -8.78 13.34
C ASP A 227 -0.92 -10.17 13.45
N GLY A 228 -1.03 -11.01 12.40
CA GLY A 228 -0.41 -12.32 12.35
C GLY A 228 1.13 -12.31 12.33
N VAL A 229 1.75 -11.22 11.85
CA VAL A 229 3.22 -11.07 11.85
C VAL A 229 3.76 -11.03 13.27
N SER A 230 3.14 -10.20 14.12
CA SER A 230 3.56 -10.01 15.51
C SER A 230 3.43 -11.29 16.34
N GLU A 231 2.38 -12.07 16.11
CA GLU A 231 2.19 -13.39 16.76
C GLU A 231 3.30 -14.39 16.39
N ILE A 232 3.65 -14.46 15.09
CA ILE A 232 4.69 -15.37 14.62
C ILE A 232 6.07 -14.93 15.17
N VAL A 233 6.35 -13.61 15.20
CA VAL A 233 7.57 -13.09 15.78
C VAL A 233 7.63 -13.36 17.29
N ALA A 234 6.53 -13.12 18.03
CA ALA A 234 6.43 -13.34 19.46
C ALA A 234 6.68 -14.81 19.85
N SER A 235 6.35 -15.76 18.95
CA SER A 235 6.64 -17.19 19.18
C SER A 235 8.13 -17.55 19.19
N GLY A 236 9.02 -16.62 18.82
CA GLY A 236 10.46 -16.83 18.78
C GLY A 236 10.98 -17.56 17.54
N LEU A 237 10.12 -17.87 16.57
CA LEU A 237 10.48 -18.61 15.35
C LEU A 237 10.95 -17.70 14.21
N ALA A 238 10.58 -16.41 14.27
CA ALA A 238 10.79 -15.50 13.17
C ALA A 238 11.18 -14.08 13.63
N PHE A 239 11.58 -13.27 12.67
CA PHE A 239 11.68 -11.83 12.78
C PHE A 239 10.98 -11.16 11.57
N SER A 240 10.70 -9.89 11.70
CA SER A 240 10.19 -9.08 10.59
C SER A 240 10.95 -7.75 10.52
N ILE A 241 10.61 -6.90 9.57
CA ILE A 241 11.18 -5.56 9.43
C ILE A 241 10.06 -4.53 9.46
N SER A 242 10.25 -3.46 10.23
CA SER A 242 9.29 -2.35 10.38
C SER A 242 10.02 -1.02 10.54
N MET A 243 9.26 0.07 10.47
CA MET A 243 9.77 1.41 10.72
C MET A 243 10.26 1.54 12.16
N LEU A 244 11.35 2.28 12.36
CA LEU A 244 11.86 2.59 13.70
C LEU A 244 11.09 3.71 14.38
N ASP A 245 10.59 4.70 13.62
CA ASP A 245 9.77 5.77 14.17
C ASP A 245 8.40 5.24 14.63
N SER A 246 8.11 5.37 15.92
CA SER A 246 6.84 4.95 16.53
C SER A 246 5.63 5.72 16.03
N ARG A 247 5.81 6.88 15.41
CA ARG A 247 4.75 7.68 14.79
C ARG A 247 4.36 7.16 13.40
N SER A 248 5.17 6.27 12.80
CA SER A 248 4.84 5.69 11.51
C SER A 248 3.57 4.83 11.61
N PRO A 249 2.52 5.08 10.80
CA PRO A 249 1.27 4.33 10.87
C PRO A 249 1.40 2.84 10.47
N VAL A 250 2.54 2.47 9.86
CA VAL A 250 2.84 1.08 9.48
C VAL A 250 3.48 0.31 10.64
N GLN A 251 3.86 1.00 11.72
CA GLN A 251 4.39 0.37 12.92
C GLN A 251 3.26 -0.23 13.78
N ASN A 252 2.58 -1.25 13.27
CA ASN A 252 1.48 -1.93 13.98
C ASN A 252 1.96 -3.07 14.90
N HIS A 253 3.19 -3.00 15.42
CA HIS A 253 3.74 -4.02 16.31
C HIS A 253 3.55 -3.64 17.80
N HIS A 254 2.29 -3.43 18.21
CA HIS A 254 1.93 -3.07 19.58
C HIS A 254 1.77 -4.28 20.52
N LEU A 255 2.22 -5.48 20.13
CA LEU A 255 2.18 -6.60 21.05
C LEU A 255 3.27 -6.45 22.12
N GLU A 256 2.90 -6.75 23.37
CA GLU A 256 3.81 -6.68 24.52
C GLU A 256 5.06 -7.57 24.36
N ASN A 257 4.97 -8.61 23.55
CA ASN A 257 5.98 -9.65 23.39
C ASN A 257 6.97 -9.43 22.23
N VAL A 258 6.85 -8.33 21.48
CA VAL A 258 7.80 -7.97 20.43
C VAL A 258 8.41 -6.60 20.68
N THR A 259 9.57 -6.34 20.07
CA THR A 259 10.23 -5.04 20.08
C THR A 259 10.85 -4.75 18.72
N VAL A 260 10.98 -3.47 18.37
CA VAL A 260 11.67 -3.04 17.16
C VAL A 260 13.04 -2.52 17.54
N LEU A 261 14.08 -3.12 17.00
CA LEU A 261 15.47 -2.73 17.24
C LEU A 261 16.14 -2.27 15.94
N PRO A 262 16.94 -1.19 15.98
CA PRO A 262 17.78 -0.83 14.84
C PRO A 262 18.82 -1.93 14.59
N PHE A 263 19.15 -2.15 13.33
CA PHE A 263 20.29 -2.99 12.99
C PHE A 263 21.60 -2.26 13.28
N SER A 264 22.62 -3.01 13.71
CA SER A 264 23.98 -2.48 13.95
C SER A 264 24.88 -2.54 12.71
N ASP A 265 24.58 -3.42 11.77
CA ASP A 265 25.41 -3.77 10.60
C ASP A 265 24.63 -3.71 9.26
N PHE A 266 23.36 -3.37 9.32
CA PHE A 266 22.47 -3.24 8.16
C PHE A 266 21.58 -1.99 8.31
N HIS A 267 21.53 -1.15 7.29
CA HIS A 267 20.84 0.16 7.40
C HIS A 267 19.75 0.33 6.35
N PRO A 268 18.70 -0.51 6.35
CA PRO A 268 17.63 -0.42 5.37
C PRO A 268 16.82 0.86 5.61
N ARG A 269 16.43 1.52 4.52
CA ARG A 269 15.61 2.72 4.54
C ARG A 269 14.47 2.58 3.54
N LEU A 270 13.29 3.01 3.92
CA LEU A 270 12.15 3.09 3.00
C LEU A 270 12.04 4.51 2.46
N GLU A 271 12.36 4.66 1.20
CA GLU A 271 12.25 5.95 0.51
C GLU A 271 10.82 6.15 -0.01
N THR A 272 10.31 7.37 0.14
CA THR A 272 9.06 7.82 -0.47
C THR A 272 9.34 9.00 -1.37
N GLY A 273 8.81 8.97 -2.59
CA GLY A 273 8.93 10.06 -3.56
C GLY A 273 7.57 10.57 -4.02
N LEU A 274 7.54 11.83 -4.47
CA LEU A 274 6.46 12.36 -5.31
C LEU A 274 6.79 12.08 -6.77
N ILE A 275 5.79 11.60 -7.53
CA ILE A 275 5.91 11.22 -8.93
C ILE A 275 4.84 11.94 -9.73
N TRP A 276 5.23 12.47 -10.90
CA TRP A 276 4.34 13.10 -11.88
C TRP A 276 4.87 12.89 -13.30
N ARG A 277 4.08 13.22 -14.28
CA ARG A 277 4.49 13.17 -15.69
C ARG A 277 5.29 14.40 -16.05
N ARG A 278 6.43 14.21 -16.73
CA ARG A 278 7.35 15.27 -17.16
C ARG A 278 6.68 16.28 -18.11
N ASP A 279 5.84 15.81 -19.03
CA ASP A 279 5.14 16.68 -19.97
C ASP A 279 4.12 17.61 -19.29
N ARG A 280 3.71 17.32 -18.07
CA ARG A 280 2.81 18.18 -17.27
C ARG A 280 3.56 19.21 -16.42
N SER A 281 4.86 18.99 -16.13
CA SER A 281 5.68 19.90 -15.32
C SER A 281 6.55 20.85 -16.14
N GLN A 282 6.81 20.54 -17.41
CA GLN A 282 7.64 21.34 -18.29
C GLN A 282 6.78 22.08 -19.34
N GLY A 283 6.28 23.26 -18.98
CA GLY A 283 5.33 24.03 -19.79
C GLY A 283 3.89 23.48 -19.76
N GLY A 284 3.60 22.57 -18.83
CA GLY A 284 2.27 21.94 -18.67
C GLY A 284 1.47 22.53 -17.50
N ASP A 285 0.33 21.92 -17.25
CA ASP A 285 -0.66 22.37 -16.25
C ASP A 285 -0.21 22.19 -14.79
N LEU A 286 0.85 21.42 -14.53
CA LEU A 286 1.43 21.19 -13.21
C LEU A 286 2.71 22.00 -12.94
N GLU A 287 3.17 22.84 -13.88
CA GLU A 287 4.46 23.54 -13.74
C GLU A 287 4.56 24.34 -12.44
N GLU A 288 3.51 25.10 -12.10
CA GLU A 288 3.45 25.88 -10.87
C GLU A 288 3.42 24.99 -9.62
N VAL A 289 2.60 23.93 -9.63
CA VAL A 289 2.50 22.99 -8.50
C VAL A 289 3.83 22.27 -8.27
N VAL A 290 4.52 21.90 -9.35
CA VAL A 290 5.83 21.24 -9.25
C VAL A 290 6.90 22.20 -8.73
N ALA A 291 6.82 23.50 -9.06
CA ALA A 291 7.70 24.51 -8.47
C ALA A 291 7.51 24.58 -6.95
N GLU A 292 6.26 24.66 -6.47
CA GLU A 292 5.96 24.64 -5.03
C GLU A 292 6.35 23.31 -4.36
N ILE A 293 6.17 22.17 -5.02
CA ILE A 293 6.66 20.88 -4.53
C ILE A 293 8.17 20.91 -4.29
N ARG A 294 8.93 21.46 -5.21
CA ARG A 294 10.39 21.55 -5.07
C ARG A 294 10.82 22.47 -3.93
N GLU A 295 10.05 23.51 -3.63
CA GLU A 295 10.28 24.39 -2.48
C GLU A 295 9.91 23.72 -1.15
N VAL A 296 8.70 23.17 -1.05
CA VAL A 296 8.19 22.51 0.17
C VAL A 296 9.04 21.29 0.55
N PHE A 297 9.56 20.56 -0.45
CA PHE A 297 10.37 19.37 -0.28
C PHE A 297 11.83 19.56 -0.68
N ALA A 298 12.36 20.79 -0.58
CA ALA A 298 13.78 21.07 -0.85
C ALA A 298 14.71 20.20 0.01
N ASP A 299 14.31 19.97 1.26
CA ASP A 299 14.97 19.03 2.18
C ASP A 299 14.03 17.83 2.44
N PRO A 300 14.38 16.62 1.97
CA PRO A 300 13.63 15.42 2.25
C PRO A 300 13.56 15.15 3.76
N LEU A 301 12.39 14.69 4.23
CA LEU A 301 12.19 14.31 5.64
C LEU A 301 12.99 13.03 5.97
N HIS A 302 13.61 12.99 7.14
CA HIS A 302 14.37 11.84 7.64
C HIS A 302 13.87 11.41 9.02
N THR A 303 13.55 10.10 9.19
CA THR A 303 13.15 9.51 10.48
C THR A 303 13.92 8.24 10.81
#